data_eb23dcc9fcd28f6691064729f43b1264
#
_entry.id   eb23dcc9fcd28f6691064729f43b1264
#
_cell.length_a   1.000
_cell.length_b   1.000
_cell.length_c   1.000
_cell.angle_alpha   90.00
_cell.angle_beta   90.00
_cell.angle_gamma   90.00
#
_symmetry.space_group_name_H-M   'P 1'
#
loop_
_entity.id
_entity.type
_entity.pdbx_description
1 polymer ?
#
loop_
_entity_poly.entity_id
_entity_poly.type
_entity_poly.pdbx_seq_one_letter_code
_entity_poly.pdbx_strand_id
1 'polypeptide(L)' 'MEENKLRGRIISMYHTILNFANAIHWSPRKAYDIVNGKQIPTGTDIDDMCTVLNVEIPEEMRSLFF' A
#
# COMPACT_ATOMS: atom_id res chain seq x y z
N MET A 1 13.48 -10.83 -11.34
CA MET A 1 12.18 -10.68 -10.74
C MET A 1 12.04 -9.28 -10.18
N GLU A 2 10.98 -8.61 -10.51
CA GLU A 2 10.80 -7.24 -10.04
C GLU A 2 10.45 -7.18 -8.57
N GLU A 3 11.03 -6.23 -7.90
CA GLU A 3 10.68 -5.96 -6.52
C GLU A 3 9.33 -5.27 -6.43
N ASN A 4 8.50 -5.71 -5.50
CA ASN A 4 7.29 -5.00 -5.15
C ASN A 4 7.64 -3.98 -4.06
N LYS A 5 7.90 -2.77 -4.47
CA LYS A 5 8.32 -1.69 -3.55
C LYS A 5 7.23 -1.36 -2.53
N LEU A 6 5.97 -1.40 -2.95
CA LEU A 6 4.86 -1.16 -2.05
C LEU A 6 4.81 -2.20 -0.93
N ARG A 7 4.94 -3.47 -1.30
CA ARG A 7 4.98 -4.55 -0.32
C ARG A 7 6.14 -4.37 0.65
N GLY A 8 7.33 -4.04 0.14
CA GLY A 8 8.49 -3.80 0.98
C GLY A 8 8.26 -2.70 1.99
N ARG A 9 7.64 -1.59 1.58
CA ARG A 9 7.32 -0.49 2.47
C ARG A 9 6.34 -0.93 3.57
N ILE A 10 5.30 -1.66 3.20
CA ILE A 10 4.30 -2.15 4.13
C ILE A 10 4.92 -3.09 5.17
N ILE A 11 5.70 -4.07 4.72
CA ILE A 11 6.35 -5.02 5.62
C ILE A 11 7.32 -4.30 6.55
N SER A 12 8.05 -3.33 6.03
CA SER A 12 8.98 -2.53 6.84
C SER A 12 8.29 -1.80 7.98
N MET A 13 7.09 -1.28 7.74
CA MET A 13 6.36 -0.46 8.74
C MET A 13 5.39 -1.25 9.59
N TYR A 14 4.73 -2.26 9.02
CA TYR A 14 3.63 -2.98 9.68
C TYR A 14 3.90 -4.46 9.88
N HIS A 15 4.98 -4.97 9.36
CA HIS A 15 5.42 -6.36 9.44
C HIS A 15 4.62 -7.33 8.57
N THR A 16 3.31 -7.16 8.47
CA THR A 16 2.45 -8.01 7.64
C THR A 16 1.44 -7.17 6.87
N ILE A 17 0.93 -7.73 5.76
CA ILE A 17 -0.14 -7.08 5.00
C ILE A 17 -1.41 -6.97 5.86
N LEU A 18 -1.68 -7.96 6.71
CA LEU A 18 -2.84 -7.95 7.58
C LEU A 18 -2.79 -6.78 8.56
N ASN A 19 -1.64 -6.51 9.17
CA ASN A 19 -1.47 -5.37 10.05
C ASN A 19 -1.68 -4.05 9.31
N PHE A 20 -1.18 -3.96 8.09
CA PHE A 20 -1.40 -2.79 7.25
C PHE A 20 -2.89 -2.61 6.94
N ALA A 21 -3.58 -3.69 6.59
CA ALA A 21 -5.02 -3.63 6.31
C ALA A 21 -5.79 -3.07 7.51
N ASN A 22 -5.45 -3.51 8.71
CA ASN A 22 -6.06 -3.01 9.93
C ASN A 22 -5.77 -1.52 10.15
N ALA A 23 -4.56 -1.09 9.91
CA ALA A 23 -4.16 0.31 10.09
C ALA A 23 -4.87 1.24 9.12
N ILE A 24 -5.08 0.81 7.87
CA ILE A 24 -5.73 1.60 6.84
C ILE A 24 -7.24 1.40 6.77
N HIS A 25 -7.78 0.53 7.62
CA HIS A 25 -9.21 0.20 7.67
C HIS A 25 -9.75 -0.45 6.39
N TRP A 26 -8.91 -1.21 5.72
CA TRP A 26 -9.32 -2.01 4.56
C TRP A 26 -9.59 -3.44 4.99
N SER A 27 -10.44 -4.14 4.21
CA SER A 27 -10.54 -5.59 4.36
C SER A 27 -9.21 -6.23 3.98
N PRO A 28 -8.85 -7.38 4.56
CA PRO A 28 -7.62 -8.07 4.18
C PRO A 28 -7.56 -8.38 2.69
N ARG A 29 -8.69 -8.77 2.09
CA ARG A 29 -8.75 -9.05 0.67
C ARG A 29 -8.40 -7.85 -0.19
N LYS A 30 -8.96 -6.68 0.14
CA LYS A 30 -8.66 -5.45 -0.59
C LYS A 30 -7.18 -5.11 -0.51
N ALA A 31 -6.60 -5.20 0.69
CA ALA A 31 -5.20 -4.91 0.88
C ALA A 31 -4.31 -5.85 0.07
N TYR A 32 -4.58 -7.15 0.11
CA TYR A 32 -3.81 -8.11 -0.69
C TYR A 32 -3.98 -7.88 -2.18
N ASP A 33 -5.19 -7.60 -2.64
CA ASP A 33 -5.44 -7.38 -4.07
C ASP A 33 -4.71 -6.14 -4.58
N ILE A 34 -4.69 -5.06 -3.83
CA ILE A 34 -3.96 -3.85 -4.21
C ILE A 34 -2.46 -4.09 -4.20
N VAL A 35 -1.93 -4.72 -3.15
CA VAL A 35 -0.50 -4.99 -3.04
C VAL A 35 -0.02 -5.94 -4.14
N ASN A 36 -0.84 -6.90 -4.52
CA ASN A 36 -0.50 -7.88 -5.55
C ASN A 36 -0.82 -7.41 -6.98
N GLY A 37 -1.33 -6.20 -7.14
CA GLY A 37 -1.63 -5.65 -8.46
C GLY A 37 -2.91 -6.15 -9.10
N LYS A 38 -3.78 -6.82 -8.34
CA LYS A 38 -5.06 -7.33 -8.83
C LYS A 38 -6.17 -6.29 -8.82
N GLN A 39 -6.01 -5.26 -8.01
CA GLN A 39 -6.96 -4.15 -7.90
C GLN A 39 -6.20 -2.84 -7.99
N ILE A 40 -6.71 -1.93 -8.81
CA ILE A 40 -6.12 -0.60 -8.96
C ILE A 40 -6.68 0.30 -7.85
N PRO A 41 -5.82 0.94 -7.03
CA PRO A 41 -6.30 1.83 -5.99
C PRO A 41 -6.92 3.09 -6.58
N THR A 42 -7.96 3.61 -5.94
CA THR A 42 -8.57 4.88 -6.30
C THR A 42 -7.70 6.04 -5.77
N GLY A 43 -8.06 7.28 -6.15
CA GLY A 43 -7.38 8.45 -5.61
C GLY A 43 -7.47 8.53 -4.08
N THR A 44 -8.64 8.20 -3.52
CA THR A 44 -8.82 8.15 -2.07
C THR A 44 -7.94 7.07 -1.44
N ASP A 45 -7.86 5.91 -2.07
CA ASP A 45 -6.99 4.83 -1.59
C ASP A 45 -5.53 5.25 -1.57
N ILE A 46 -5.10 6.00 -2.59
CA ILE A 46 -3.71 6.50 -2.65
C ILE A 46 -3.47 7.50 -1.52
N ASP A 47 -4.40 8.41 -1.26
CA ASP A 47 -4.29 9.37 -0.17
C ASP A 47 -4.20 8.65 1.18
N ASP A 48 -5.03 7.64 1.40
CA ASP A 48 -5.00 6.84 2.62
C ASP A 48 -3.66 6.13 2.78
N MET A 49 -3.13 5.56 1.71
CA MET A 49 -1.82 4.92 1.74
C MET A 49 -0.70 5.90 2.03
N CYS A 50 -0.76 7.11 1.45
CA CYS A 50 0.23 8.15 1.74
C CYS A 50 0.27 8.46 3.24
N THR A 51 -0.90 8.56 3.86
CA THR A 51 -1.01 8.84 5.29
C THR A 51 -0.48 7.69 6.13
N VAL A 52 -0.94 6.47 5.85
CA VAL A 52 -0.61 5.28 6.65
C VAL A 52 0.84 4.86 6.48
N LEU A 53 1.40 5.02 5.27
CA LEU A 53 2.79 4.66 4.98
C LEU A 53 3.77 5.82 5.19
N ASN A 54 3.27 6.94 5.68
CA ASN A 54 4.10 8.13 5.95
C ASN A 54 4.87 8.60 4.72
N VAL A 55 4.18 8.66 3.58
CA VAL A 55 4.73 9.15 2.32
C VAL A 55 4.19 10.55 2.10
N GLU A 56 5.08 11.54 1.94
CA GLU A 56 4.69 12.94 1.93
C GLU A 56 4.02 13.41 0.65
N ILE A 57 4.36 12.81 -0.49
CA ILE A 57 3.86 13.28 -1.79
C ILE A 57 3.31 12.12 -2.63
N PRO A 58 2.22 12.38 -3.40
CA PRO A 58 1.63 11.36 -4.25
C PRO A 58 2.59 10.78 -5.31
N GLU A 59 3.53 11.58 -5.79
CA GLU A 59 4.54 11.11 -6.76
C GLU A 59 5.40 10.00 -6.17
N GLU A 60 5.78 10.13 -4.91
CA GLU A 60 6.54 9.12 -4.21
C GLU A 60 5.72 7.83 -4.07
N MET A 61 4.41 7.96 -3.80
CA MET A 61 3.53 6.81 -3.75
C MET A 61 3.44 6.12 -5.11
N ARG A 62 3.39 6.86 -6.21
CA ARG A 62 3.40 6.28 -7.54
C ARG A 62 4.63 5.43 -7.78
N SER A 63 5.79 5.90 -7.33
CA SER A 63 7.03 5.15 -7.53
C SER A 63 7.04 3.83 -6.77
N LEU A 64 6.21 3.67 -5.73
CA LEU A 64 6.06 2.41 -5.02
C LEU A 64 5.23 1.40 -5.81
N PHE A 65 4.34 1.86 -6.70
CA PHE A 65 3.53 0.97 -7.54
C PHE A 65 4.21 0.63 -8.86
N PHE A 66 4.96 1.54 -9.38
CA PHE A 66 5.58 1.42 -10.69
C PHE A 66 7.09 1.56 -10.58
#